data_7c07f3f0d829fed8ad4e597daa70c114
#
_entry.id   7c07f3f0d829fed8ad4e597daa70c114
#
_cell.length_a   1.000
_cell.length_b   1.000
_cell.length_c   1.000
_cell.angle_alpha   90.00
_cell.angle_beta   90.00
_cell.angle_gamma   90.00
#
_symmetry.space_group_name_H-M   'P 1'
#
loop_
_entity.id
_entity.type
_entity.pdbx_description
1 polymer ?
#
loop_
_entity_poly.entity_id
_entity_poly.type
_entity_poly.pdbx_seq_one_letter_code
_entity_poly.pdbx_strand_id
1 'polypeptide(L)'
;MQVQTAAPSDIPAIMRVERVDGYARFIGRWDAGQHAAELENPSSRYLVVRDGTDIAGFALLQEIGRFSQSVRLRRIAVENADRGVGSILLRSVLQTCFDDLAAHRVYLYLFTENERAYRTYLKNGFVAEGIVRDGHRDPDGSFRSMRLMSMLRPEWAARL
;
A
#
# COMPACT_ATOMS: atom_id res chain seq x y z
N MET A 1 -12.86 -8.43 11.77
CA MET A 1 -11.98 -7.45 11.10
C MET A 1 -12.77 -6.74 10.02
N GLN A 2 -12.72 -5.42 10.00
CA GLN A 2 -13.44 -4.57 9.04
C GLN A 2 -12.46 -3.57 8.42
N VAL A 3 -12.54 -3.39 7.09
CA VAL A 3 -11.76 -2.36 6.38
C VAL A 3 -12.63 -1.14 6.15
N GLN A 4 -12.07 0.03 6.42
CA GLN A 4 -12.76 1.31 6.26
C GLN A 4 -11.76 2.44 5.93
N THR A 5 -12.27 3.58 5.47
CA THR A 5 -11.46 4.79 5.28
C THR A 5 -10.99 5.30 6.64
N ALA A 6 -9.72 5.71 6.71
CA ALA A 6 -9.15 6.27 7.94
C ALA A 6 -9.69 7.67 8.27
N ALA A 7 -9.73 7.97 9.56
CA ALA A 7 -10.01 9.30 10.10
C ALA A 7 -8.72 9.93 10.67
N PRO A 8 -8.68 11.25 10.89
CA PRO A 8 -7.51 11.91 11.51
C PRO A 8 -7.10 11.32 12.86
N SER A 9 -8.07 10.83 13.65
CA SER A 9 -7.83 10.15 14.93
C SER A 9 -7.07 8.83 14.80
N ASP A 10 -6.96 8.27 13.59
CA ASP A 10 -6.25 7.00 13.33
C ASP A 10 -4.75 7.19 13.12
N ILE A 11 -4.28 8.43 12.94
CA ILE A 11 -2.86 8.73 12.65
C ILE A 11 -1.90 8.11 13.65
N PRO A 12 -2.11 8.22 14.99
CA PRO A 12 -1.21 7.58 15.96
C PRO A 12 -1.09 6.06 15.76
N ALA A 13 -2.20 5.39 15.46
CA ALA A 13 -2.20 3.95 15.20
C ALA A 13 -1.54 3.59 13.86
N ILE A 14 -1.75 4.38 12.81
CA ILE A 14 -1.05 4.23 11.52
C ILE A 14 0.46 4.36 11.73
N MET A 15 0.91 5.37 12.47
CA MET A 15 2.32 5.55 12.79
C MET A 15 2.89 4.39 13.61
N ARG A 16 2.12 3.83 14.53
CA ARG A 16 2.52 2.63 15.28
C ARG A 16 2.73 1.44 14.34
N VAL A 17 1.79 1.19 13.43
CA VAL A 17 1.86 0.06 12.49
C VAL A 17 3.04 0.21 11.53
N GLU A 18 3.30 1.39 10.98
CA GLU A 18 4.44 1.58 10.06
C GLU A 18 5.82 1.42 10.74
N ARG A 19 5.86 1.49 12.09
CA ARG A 19 7.08 1.37 12.89
C ARG A 19 7.29 -0.01 13.52
N VAL A 20 6.46 -0.98 13.18
CA VAL A 20 6.65 -2.37 13.60
C VAL A 20 8.00 -2.89 13.10
N ASP A 21 8.67 -3.66 13.93
CA ASP A 21 9.98 -4.23 13.61
C ASP A 21 9.95 -5.00 12.27
N GLY A 22 10.98 -4.79 11.47
CA GLY A 22 11.11 -5.35 10.13
C GLY A 22 10.63 -4.45 8.99
N TYR A 23 9.85 -3.40 9.25
CA TYR A 23 9.41 -2.48 8.21
C TYR A 23 10.41 -1.34 7.93
N ALA A 24 11.33 -1.04 8.82
CA ALA A 24 12.25 0.10 8.71
C ALA A 24 13.04 0.14 7.38
N ARG A 25 13.34 -1.03 6.80
CA ARG A 25 14.06 -1.16 5.53
C ARG A 25 13.16 -0.99 4.30
N PHE A 26 11.85 -1.16 4.43
CA PHE A 26 10.93 -1.31 3.31
C PHE A 26 9.81 -0.28 3.27
N ILE A 27 9.51 0.35 4.40
CA ILE A 27 8.46 1.36 4.52
C ILE A 27 9.07 2.61 5.16
N GLY A 28 8.93 3.75 4.48
CA GLY A 28 9.33 5.03 5.05
C GLY A 28 8.48 5.39 6.25
N ARG A 29 9.06 6.16 7.17
CA ARG A 29 8.38 6.66 8.36
C ARG A 29 8.03 8.13 8.17
N TRP A 30 6.75 8.43 8.26
CA TRP A 30 6.25 9.79 8.24
C TRP A 30 5.93 10.29 9.64
N ASP A 31 6.03 11.59 9.86
CA ASP A 31 5.52 12.23 11.06
C ASP A 31 3.99 12.43 10.98
N ALA A 32 3.38 12.86 12.10
CA ALA A 32 1.94 13.09 12.17
C ALA A 32 1.47 14.17 11.20
N GLY A 33 2.26 15.22 10.97
CA GLY A 33 1.94 16.30 10.04
C GLY A 33 1.91 15.82 8.59
N GLN A 34 2.84 14.97 8.19
CA GLN A 34 2.87 14.38 6.85
C GLN A 34 1.65 13.48 6.62
N HIS A 35 1.28 12.65 7.59
CA HIS A 35 0.07 11.82 7.51
C HIS A 35 -1.20 12.67 7.46
N ALA A 36 -1.29 13.73 8.28
CA ALA A 36 -2.44 14.63 8.29
C ALA A 36 -2.63 15.34 6.95
N ALA A 37 -1.55 15.85 6.36
CA ALA A 37 -1.59 16.50 5.05
C ALA A 37 -2.03 15.52 3.95
N GLU A 38 -1.54 14.28 3.99
CA GLU A 38 -1.91 13.27 3.00
C GLU A 38 -3.36 12.79 3.16
N LEU A 39 -3.88 12.74 4.39
CA LEU A 39 -5.30 12.44 4.64
C LEU A 39 -6.25 13.48 4.03
N GLU A 40 -5.85 14.73 3.97
CA GLU A 40 -6.62 15.82 3.36
C GLU A 40 -6.44 15.91 1.84
N ASN A 41 -5.47 15.20 1.27
CA ASN A 41 -5.20 15.21 -0.15
C ASN A 41 -6.33 14.47 -0.90
N PRO A 42 -7.10 15.18 -1.78
CA PRO A 42 -8.23 14.57 -2.50
C PRO A 42 -7.80 13.48 -3.49
N SER A 43 -6.52 13.43 -3.88
CA SER A 43 -5.95 12.39 -4.75
C SER A 43 -5.40 11.19 -3.97
N SER A 44 -5.61 11.16 -2.66
CA SER A 44 -5.14 10.08 -1.77
C SER A 44 -6.28 9.50 -0.96
N ARG A 45 -6.10 8.25 -0.52
CA ARG A 45 -7.02 7.57 0.41
C ARG A 45 -6.26 6.62 1.31
N TYR A 46 -6.52 6.73 2.60
CA TYR A 46 -6.10 5.73 3.57
C TYR A 46 -7.21 4.71 3.83
N LEU A 47 -6.84 3.45 3.84
CA LEU A 47 -7.68 2.35 4.33
C LEU A 47 -7.04 1.79 5.60
N VAL A 48 -7.86 1.46 6.58
CA VAL A 48 -7.42 0.82 7.84
C VAL A 48 -8.22 -0.46 8.08
N VAL A 49 -7.54 -1.46 8.64
CA VAL A 49 -8.20 -2.68 9.14
C VAL A 49 -8.40 -2.52 10.64
N ARG A 50 -9.66 -2.56 11.07
CA ARG A 50 -10.00 -2.58 12.50
C ARG A 50 -10.21 -4.00 13.00
N ASP A 51 -9.61 -4.27 14.15
CA ASP A 51 -9.85 -5.46 14.98
C ASP A 51 -10.37 -4.96 16.34
N GLY A 52 -11.69 -4.94 16.49
CA GLY A 52 -12.32 -4.22 17.59
C GLY A 52 -12.09 -2.71 17.49
N THR A 53 -11.51 -2.11 18.51
CA THR A 53 -11.16 -0.67 18.56
C THR A 53 -9.78 -0.37 17.98
N ASP A 54 -8.94 -1.38 17.82
CA ASP A 54 -7.56 -1.21 17.39
C ASP A 54 -7.41 -1.28 15.87
N ILE A 55 -6.35 -0.64 15.36
CA ILE A 55 -5.96 -0.73 13.95
C ILE A 55 -4.85 -1.77 13.83
N ALA A 56 -5.15 -2.84 13.08
CA ALA A 56 -4.24 -3.95 12.82
C ALA A 56 -3.43 -3.79 11.53
N GLY A 57 -3.77 -2.81 10.68
CA GLY A 57 -3.08 -2.56 9.43
C GLY A 57 -3.63 -1.34 8.71
N PHE A 58 -2.84 -0.82 7.77
CA PHE A 58 -3.27 0.28 6.91
C PHE A 58 -2.70 0.17 5.50
N ALA A 59 -3.34 0.85 4.56
CA ALA A 59 -2.86 1.08 3.21
C ALA A 59 -3.05 2.54 2.82
N LEU A 60 -2.13 3.06 2.00
CA LEU A 60 -2.21 4.39 1.41
C LEU A 60 -2.27 4.27 -0.10
N LEU A 61 -3.35 4.75 -0.68
CA LEU A 61 -3.55 4.91 -2.12
C LEU A 61 -3.25 6.35 -2.52
N GLN A 62 -2.58 6.54 -3.64
CA GLN A 62 -2.26 7.83 -4.23
C GLN A 62 -2.60 7.87 -5.71
N GLU A 63 -2.57 9.08 -6.29
CA GLU A 63 -2.81 9.32 -7.72
C GLU A 63 -4.25 9.02 -8.16
N ILE A 64 -5.20 9.09 -7.23
CA ILE A 64 -6.62 8.89 -7.50
C ILE A 64 -7.14 10.04 -8.39
N GLY A 65 -7.96 9.70 -9.39
CA GLY A 65 -8.59 10.67 -10.28
C GLY A 65 -7.72 11.16 -11.43
N ARG A 66 -6.54 10.58 -11.66
CA ARG A 66 -5.73 10.89 -12.86
C ARG A 66 -6.40 10.38 -14.12
N PHE A 67 -6.20 11.10 -15.21
CA PHE A 67 -6.71 10.70 -16.54
C PHE A 67 -6.23 9.31 -16.98
N SER A 68 -5.02 8.91 -16.58
CA SER A 68 -4.47 7.57 -16.84
C SER A 68 -5.23 6.44 -16.18
N GLN A 69 -6.14 6.73 -15.22
CA GLN A 69 -6.84 5.75 -14.39
C GLN A 69 -5.88 4.76 -13.69
N SER A 70 -4.66 5.20 -13.39
CA SER A 70 -3.67 4.45 -12.62
C SER A 70 -3.68 4.94 -11.18
N VAL A 71 -3.88 4.03 -10.23
CA VAL A 71 -3.81 4.28 -8.79
C VAL A 71 -2.56 3.61 -8.24
N ARG A 72 -1.82 4.34 -7.42
CA ARG A 72 -0.63 3.83 -6.77
C ARG A 72 -0.96 3.29 -5.37
N LEU A 73 -0.64 2.03 -5.09
CA LEU A 73 -0.52 1.53 -3.73
C LEU A 73 0.82 1.98 -3.16
N ARG A 74 0.80 3.09 -2.43
CA ARG A 74 2.02 3.74 -1.91
C ARG A 74 2.61 3.03 -0.71
N ARG A 75 1.74 2.57 0.22
CA ARG A 75 2.10 1.87 1.45
C ARG A 75 1.06 0.83 1.79
N ILE A 76 1.51 -0.27 2.33
CA ILE A 76 0.68 -1.27 2.99
C ILE A 76 1.49 -1.88 4.12
N ALA A 77 0.94 -1.88 5.30
CA ALA A 77 1.57 -2.45 6.47
C ALA A 77 0.54 -3.06 7.41
N VAL A 78 0.93 -4.11 8.09
CA VAL A 78 0.12 -4.80 9.10
C VAL A 78 0.93 -5.00 10.37
N GLU A 79 0.27 -4.94 11.51
CA GLU A 79 0.93 -5.11 12.81
C GLU A 79 1.44 -6.54 13.01
N ASN A 80 0.65 -7.52 12.55
CA ASN A 80 1.02 -8.94 12.64
C ASN A 80 0.72 -9.65 11.31
N ALA A 81 1.77 -10.07 10.64
CA ALA A 81 1.70 -10.68 9.32
C ALA A 81 1.01 -12.05 9.29
N ASP A 82 1.01 -12.77 10.44
CA ASP A 82 0.56 -14.18 10.49
C ASP A 82 -0.94 -14.34 10.72
N ARG A 83 -1.67 -13.24 10.92
CA ARG A 83 -3.12 -13.24 11.18
C ARG A 83 -3.99 -13.08 9.92
N GLY A 84 -3.42 -13.10 8.74
CA GLY A 84 -4.16 -12.93 7.48
C GLY A 84 -4.64 -11.50 7.19
N VAL A 85 -4.32 -10.53 8.06
CA VAL A 85 -4.71 -9.12 7.95
C VAL A 85 -4.25 -8.52 6.61
N GLY A 86 -3.03 -8.85 6.19
CA GLY A 86 -2.46 -8.36 4.93
C GLY A 86 -3.26 -8.79 3.69
N SER A 87 -3.75 -10.02 3.68
CA SER A 87 -4.58 -10.52 2.57
C SER A 87 -5.95 -9.85 2.52
N ILE A 88 -6.56 -9.63 3.70
CA ILE A 88 -7.83 -8.91 3.81
C ILE A 88 -7.65 -7.47 3.31
N LEU A 89 -6.62 -6.80 3.78
CA LEU A 89 -6.33 -5.42 3.42
C LEU A 89 -6.03 -5.27 1.92
N LEU A 90 -5.16 -6.14 1.36
CA LEU A 90 -4.82 -6.09 -0.05
C LEU A 90 -6.03 -6.34 -0.96
N ARG A 91 -6.89 -7.30 -0.59
CA ARG A 91 -8.14 -7.54 -1.32
C ARG A 91 -9.05 -6.32 -1.29
N SER A 92 -9.22 -5.69 -0.14
CA SER A 92 -10.03 -4.48 0.01
C SER A 92 -9.44 -3.29 -0.76
N VAL A 93 -8.11 -3.17 -0.80
CA VAL A 93 -7.41 -2.18 -1.64
C VAL A 93 -7.77 -2.37 -3.11
N LEU A 94 -7.66 -3.59 -3.62
CA LEU A 94 -7.96 -3.88 -5.02
C LEU A 94 -9.44 -3.65 -5.33
N GLN A 95 -10.33 -4.07 -4.45
CA GLN A 95 -11.76 -3.81 -4.58
C GLN A 95 -12.06 -2.31 -4.62
N THR A 96 -11.51 -1.54 -3.68
CA THR A 96 -11.65 -0.08 -3.67
C THR A 96 -11.13 0.54 -4.96
N CYS A 97 -9.96 0.14 -5.43
CA CYS A 97 -9.38 0.71 -6.65
C CYS A 97 -10.22 0.40 -7.89
N PHE A 98 -10.58 -0.85 -8.08
CA PHE A 98 -11.26 -1.28 -9.33
C PHE A 98 -12.76 -1.04 -9.32
N ASP A 99 -13.43 -1.24 -8.18
CA ASP A 99 -14.89 -1.16 -8.12
C ASP A 99 -15.36 0.25 -7.75
N ASP A 100 -14.76 0.89 -6.73
CA ASP A 100 -15.21 2.20 -6.24
C ASP A 100 -14.56 3.37 -7.00
N LEU A 101 -13.25 3.28 -7.29
CA LEU A 101 -12.46 4.35 -7.91
C LEU A 101 -12.37 4.25 -9.43
N ALA A 102 -12.95 3.22 -10.02
CA ALA A 102 -12.93 2.96 -11.46
C ALA A 102 -11.51 2.97 -12.07
N ALA A 103 -10.50 2.55 -11.30
CA ALA A 103 -9.14 2.42 -11.80
C ALA A 103 -9.07 1.39 -12.93
N HIS A 104 -8.22 1.62 -13.92
CA HIS A 104 -7.85 0.62 -14.91
C HIS A 104 -6.62 -0.17 -14.48
N ARG A 105 -5.74 0.47 -13.71
CA ARG A 105 -4.43 -0.07 -13.31
C ARG A 105 -4.16 0.27 -11.85
N VAL A 106 -3.72 -0.72 -11.08
CA VAL A 106 -3.15 -0.53 -9.74
C VAL A 106 -1.68 -0.92 -9.81
N TYR A 107 -0.79 -0.07 -9.35
CA TYR A 107 0.64 -0.35 -9.38
C TYR A 107 1.33 -0.02 -8.06
N LEU A 108 2.49 -0.61 -7.87
CA LEU A 108 3.31 -0.40 -6.67
C LEU A 108 4.79 -0.55 -7.01
N TYR A 109 5.61 0.04 -6.15
CA TYR A 109 7.04 -0.21 -6.10
C TYR A 109 7.39 -0.93 -4.81
N LEU A 110 8.31 -1.88 -4.90
CA LEU A 110 8.93 -2.52 -3.75
C LEU A 110 10.43 -2.64 -3.98
N PHE A 111 11.19 -2.63 -2.88
CA PHE A 111 12.64 -2.85 -2.98
C PHE A 111 12.92 -4.27 -3.49
N THR A 112 13.93 -4.40 -4.36
CA THR A 112 14.30 -5.70 -4.94
C THR A 112 14.69 -6.73 -3.88
N GLU A 113 15.14 -6.28 -2.71
CA GLU A 113 15.47 -7.11 -1.55
C GLU A 113 14.25 -7.65 -0.80
N ASN A 114 13.06 -7.05 -1.01
CA ASN A 114 11.83 -7.42 -0.32
C ASN A 114 11.16 -8.62 -1.00
N GLU A 115 11.81 -9.77 -0.91
CA GLU A 115 11.37 -10.99 -1.57
C GLU A 115 10.03 -11.52 -1.04
N ARG A 116 9.78 -11.33 0.27
CA ARG A 116 8.51 -11.72 0.89
C ARG A 116 7.32 -10.97 0.27
N ALA A 117 7.41 -9.66 0.16
CA ALA A 117 6.37 -8.85 -0.46
C ALA A 117 6.21 -9.20 -1.94
N TYR A 118 7.30 -9.40 -2.67
CA TYR A 118 7.27 -9.79 -4.07
C TYR A 118 6.45 -11.07 -4.28
N ARG A 119 6.73 -12.12 -3.52
CA ARG A 119 5.97 -13.38 -3.60
C ARG A 119 4.50 -13.19 -3.22
N THR A 120 4.23 -12.35 -2.23
CA THR A 120 2.85 -12.04 -1.81
C THR A 120 2.08 -11.38 -2.96
N TYR A 121 2.66 -10.39 -3.63
CA TYR A 121 2.01 -9.72 -4.75
C TYR A 121 1.81 -10.65 -5.96
N LEU A 122 2.81 -11.46 -6.31
CA LEU A 122 2.66 -12.47 -7.36
C LEU A 122 1.50 -13.44 -7.06
N LYS A 123 1.43 -13.97 -5.84
CA LYS A 123 0.35 -14.85 -5.39
C LYS A 123 -1.02 -14.18 -5.50
N ASN A 124 -1.09 -12.87 -5.31
CA ASN A 124 -2.31 -12.10 -5.41
C ASN A 124 -2.59 -11.58 -6.83
N GLY A 125 -1.82 -12.00 -7.83
CA GLY A 125 -2.09 -11.76 -9.24
C GLY A 125 -1.47 -10.50 -9.82
N PHE A 126 -0.58 -9.83 -9.08
CA PHE A 126 0.24 -8.77 -9.65
C PHE A 126 1.27 -9.33 -10.63
N VAL A 127 1.55 -8.56 -11.65
CA VAL A 127 2.55 -8.87 -12.68
C VAL A 127 3.77 -7.97 -12.47
N ALA A 128 4.97 -8.55 -12.52
CA ALA A 128 6.21 -7.77 -12.50
C ALA A 128 6.44 -7.12 -13.87
N GLU A 129 6.66 -5.79 -13.87
CA GLU A 129 6.90 -5.03 -15.11
C GLU A 129 8.39 -4.77 -15.34
N GLY A 130 9.19 -4.75 -14.30
CA GLY A 130 10.64 -4.51 -14.42
C GLY A 130 11.26 -3.93 -13.16
N ILE A 131 12.52 -3.53 -13.32
CA ILE A 131 13.35 -2.94 -12.26
C ILE A 131 13.63 -1.47 -12.59
N VAL A 132 13.36 -0.60 -11.62
CA VAL A 132 13.81 0.79 -11.62
C VAL A 132 15.16 0.81 -10.92
N ARG A 133 16.24 0.86 -11.69
CA ARG A 133 17.60 0.85 -11.16
C ARG A 133 17.88 2.13 -10.38
N ASP A 134 18.38 1.99 -9.15
CA ASP A 134 18.67 3.10 -8.23
C ASP A 134 17.50 4.09 -8.10
N GLY A 135 16.29 3.57 -8.13
CA GLY A 135 15.06 4.37 -8.11
C GLY A 135 14.75 5.00 -6.76
N HIS A 136 15.48 4.65 -5.71
CA HIS A 136 15.31 5.19 -4.36
C HIS A 136 16.65 5.58 -3.76
N ARG A 137 16.72 6.79 -3.20
CA ARG A 137 17.86 7.26 -2.43
C ARG A 137 17.55 7.15 -0.94
N ASP A 138 18.38 6.40 -0.22
CA ASP A 138 18.30 6.30 1.23
C ASP A 138 18.85 7.55 1.93
N PRO A 139 18.47 7.82 3.19
CA PRO A 139 18.95 8.97 3.95
C PRO A 139 20.49 9.05 4.08
N ASP A 140 21.19 7.92 4.05
CA ASP A 140 22.64 7.85 4.09
C ASP A 140 23.33 8.21 2.75
N GLY A 141 22.52 8.48 1.71
CA GLY A 141 22.99 8.82 0.37
C GLY A 141 23.21 7.63 -0.56
N SER A 142 23.05 6.39 -0.08
CA SER A 142 23.07 5.19 -0.92
C SER A 142 21.80 5.07 -1.77
N PHE A 143 21.87 4.26 -2.82
CA PHE A 143 20.76 4.02 -3.71
C PHE A 143 20.32 2.56 -3.66
N ARG A 144 19.02 2.34 -3.83
CA ARG A 144 18.44 1.00 -3.97
C ARG A 144 17.55 0.92 -5.19
N SER A 145 17.57 -0.23 -5.83
CA SER A 145 16.68 -0.52 -6.96
C SER A 145 15.31 -0.96 -6.46
N MET A 146 14.29 -0.66 -7.25
CA MET A 146 12.91 -0.98 -6.95
C MET A 146 12.30 -1.83 -8.07
N ARG A 147 11.44 -2.74 -7.69
CA ARG A 147 10.63 -3.55 -8.60
C ARG A 147 9.29 -2.87 -8.80
N LEU A 148 8.88 -2.70 -10.05
CA LEU A 148 7.56 -2.22 -10.43
C LEU A 148 6.64 -3.41 -10.67
N MET A 149 5.49 -3.41 -10.02
CA MET A 149 4.44 -4.42 -10.22
C MET A 149 3.09 -3.75 -10.44
N SER A 150 2.20 -4.42 -11.16
CA SER A 150 0.86 -3.91 -11.43
C SER A 150 -0.18 -5.00 -11.55
N MET A 151 -1.43 -4.60 -11.45
CA MET A 151 -2.61 -5.38 -11.82
C MET A 151 -3.52 -4.51 -12.68
N LEU A 152 -4.06 -5.06 -13.75
CA LEU A 152 -5.00 -4.40 -14.63
C LEU A 152 -6.44 -4.84 -14.31
N ARG A 153 -7.40 -3.96 -14.61
CA ARG A 153 -8.83 -4.27 -14.41
C ARG A 153 -9.28 -5.62 -15.00
N PRO A 154 -8.91 -6.00 -16.25
CA PRO A 154 -9.32 -7.31 -16.78
C PRO A 154 -8.74 -8.48 -15.98
N GLU A 155 -7.54 -8.33 -15.43
CA GLU A 155 -6.91 -9.36 -14.59
C GLU A 155 -7.63 -9.49 -13.24
N TRP A 156 -8.07 -8.38 -12.65
CA TRP A 156 -8.91 -8.38 -11.46
C TRP A 156 -10.26 -9.07 -11.73
N ALA A 157 -10.94 -8.67 -12.81
CA ALA A 157 -12.24 -9.24 -13.18
C ALA A 157 -12.19 -10.76 -13.41
N ALA A 158 -11.08 -11.26 -13.95
CA ALA A 158 -10.89 -12.70 -14.19
C ALA A 158 -10.68 -13.51 -12.88
N ARG A 159 -10.48 -12.85 -11.74
CA ARG A 159 -10.28 -13.49 -10.42
C ARG A 159 -11.56 -13.55 -9.57
N LEU A 160 -12.63 -12.91 -10.02
CA LEU A 160 -13.93 -12.93 -9.36
C LEU A 160 -14.72 -14.13 -9.85
#